data_b0a4118ba61f0dce335dcfa2c6b6c2a9
#
_entry.id   b0a4118ba61f0dce335dcfa2c6b6c2a9
#
_cell.length_a   1.000
_cell.length_b   1.000
_cell.length_c   1.000
_cell.angle_alpha   90.00
_cell.angle_beta   90.00
_cell.angle_gamma   90.00
#
_symmetry.space_group_name_H-M   'P 1'
#
loop_
_entity.id
_entity.type
_entity.pdbx_description
1 polymer ?
#
loop_
_entity_poly.entity_id
_entity_poly.type
_entity_poly.pdbx_seq_one_letter_code
_entity_poly.pdbx_strand_id
1 'polypeptide(L)'
;MKKLNKKQSNYFKNRAKEFFVENKKSIASLPRNALVEITNACNHACVFCYNPRMKRKIKTLPLKTFEKFVKNAFVSGLEEIGLYSTGEPFMTKNIDQYVAIAKKNKIKRI
;
A
#
# COMPACT_ATOMS: atom_id res chain seq x y z
N MET A 1 0.05 -5.49 27.37
CA MET A 1 0.40 -5.63 25.93
C MET A 1 0.40 -7.10 25.56
N LYS A 2 -0.37 -7.52 24.51
CA LYS A 2 -0.31 -8.91 24.00
C LYS A 2 1.06 -9.14 23.36
N LYS A 3 1.76 -10.21 23.78
CA LYS A 3 3.01 -10.63 23.13
C LYS A 3 2.74 -11.05 21.68
N LEU A 4 3.57 -10.59 20.74
CA LEU A 4 3.52 -11.03 19.35
C LEU A 4 3.72 -12.56 19.28
N ASN A 5 2.96 -13.24 18.43
CA ASN A 5 3.20 -14.65 18.15
C ASN A 5 4.50 -14.84 17.33
N LYS A 6 5.01 -16.08 17.29
CA LYS A 6 6.29 -16.38 16.61
C LYS A 6 6.31 -15.95 15.13
N LYS A 7 5.19 -16.08 14.41
CA LYS A 7 5.06 -15.67 12.99
C LYS A 7 5.16 -14.15 12.84
N GLN A 8 4.45 -13.41 13.70
CA GLN A 8 4.50 -11.94 13.73
C GLN A 8 5.90 -11.43 14.11
N SER A 9 6.53 -12.02 15.14
CA SER A 9 7.89 -11.66 15.55
C SER A 9 8.90 -11.89 14.42
N ASN A 10 8.83 -13.02 13.72
CA ASN A 10 9.72 -13.33 12.59
C ASN A 10 9.50 -12.38 11.42
N TYR A 11 8.26 -12.00 11.13
CA TYR A 11 7.95 -11.01 10.09
C TYR A 11 8.69 -9.69 10.34
N PHE A 12 8.54 -9.13 11.54
CA PHE A 12 9.20 -7.86 11.87
C PHE A 12 10.73 -7.95 11.90
N LYS A 13 11.30 -9.07 12.42
CA LYS A 13 12.74 -9.31 12.43
C LYS A 13 13.32 -9.38 11.01
N ASN A 14 12.66 -10.10 10.11
CA ASN A 14 13.11 -10.23 8.73
C ASN A 14 13.03 -8.89 8.00
N ARG A 15 11.95 -8.13 8.20
CA ARG A 15 11.77 -6.80 7.63
C ARG A 15 12.84 -5.81 8.12
N ALA A 16 13.18 -5.84 9.39
CA ALA A 16 14.26 -5.02 9.92
C ALA A 16 15.63 -5.39 9.32
N LYS A 17 15.93 -6.68 9.18
CA LYS A 17 17.17 -7.14 8.54
C LYS A 17 17.29 -6.68 7.09
N GLU A 18 16.20 -6.83 6.29
CA GLU A 18 16.14 -6.36 4.92
C GLU A 18 16.45 -4.86 4.84
N PHE A 19 15.85 -4.05 5.71
CA PHE A 19 16.07 -2.60 5.78
C PHE A 19 17.53 -2.23 6.07
N PHE A 20 18.18 -2.90 7.03
CA PHE A 20 19.57 -2.61 7.41
C PHE A 20 20.60 -3.09 6.39
N VAL A 21 20.35 -4.17 5.67
CA VAL A 21 21.27 -4.69 4.65
C VAL A 21 21.33 -3.79 3.42
N GLU A 22 20.20 -3.22 3.01
CA GLU A 22 20.13 -2.39 1.79
C GLU A 22 20.67 -0.98 1.94
N ASN A 23 20.57 -0.39 3.13
CA ASN A 23 21.09 0.96 3.39
C ASN A 23 22.62 1.09 3.29
N LYS A 24 23.35 0.00 3.11
CA LYS A 24 24.81 0.02 2.94
C LYS A 24 25.30 0.19 1.48
N LYS A 25 24.45 0.08 0.46
CA LYS A 25 24.93 -0.06 -0.93
C LYS A 25 24.37 0.89 -1.98
N SER A 26 23.22 1.51 -1.84
CA SER A 26 22.75 2.61 -2.70
C SER A 26 21.33 3.05 -2.32
N ILE A 27 20.96 4.29 -2.62
CA ILE A 27 19.57 4.74 -2.58
C ILE A 27 18.83 4.01 -3.70
N ALA A 28 17.87 3.16 -3.37
CA ALA A 28 17.01 2.52 -4.35
C ALA A 28 16.28 3.60 -5.18
N SER A 29 16.18 3.40 -6.49
CA SER A 29 15.49 4.33 -7.39
C SER A 29 13.98 4.46 -7.09
N LEU A 30 13.40 3.45 -6.43
CA LEU A 30 12.03 3.43 -5.94
C LEU A 30 11.94 2.70 -4.58
N PRO A 31 11.06 3.13 -3.66
CA PRO A 31 10.86 2.42 -2.40
C PRO A 31 10.29 1.02 -2.65
N ARG A 32 10.66 0.04 -1.83
CA ARG A 32 10.13 -1.33 -1.91
C ARG A 32 8.66 -1.44 -1.50
N ASN A 33 8.15 -0.48 -0.75
CA ASN A 33 6.76 -0.41 -0.35
C ASN A 33 6.17 0.97 -0.66
N ALA A 34 4.88 1.01 -1.00
CA ALA A 34 4.16 2.24 -1.28
C ALA A 34 2.72 2.18 -0.74
N LEU A 35 2.19 3.32 -0.35
CA LEU A 35 0.76 3.49 -0.13
C LEU A 35 0.14 4.10 -1.39
N VAL A 36 -0.92 3.50 -1.88
CA VAL A 36 -1.65 3.95 -3.07
C VAL A 36 -3.10 4.16 -2.69
N GLU A 37 -3.51 5.42 -2.60
CA GLU A 37 -4.90 5.76 -2.35
C GLU A 37 -5.76 5.39 -3.57
N ILE A 38 -6.49 4.27 -3.48
CA ILE A 38 -7.40 3.85 -4.55
C ILE A 38 -8.75 4.59 -4.52
N THR A 39 -9.13 5.13 -3.36
CA THR A 39 -10.27 6.03 -3.19
C THR A 39 -10.02 6.98 -2.04
N ASN A 40 -10.56 8.18 -2.11
CA ASN A 40 -10.60 9.09 -0.97
C ASN A 40 -11.97 9.10 -0.25
N ALA A 41 -12.91 8.23 -0.66
CA ALA A 41 -14.12 7.98 0.12
C ALA A 41 -13.77 7.26 1.43
N CYS A 42 -14.42 7.65 2.52
CA CYS A 42 -14.27 7.01 3.82
C CYS A 42 -15.58 7.09 4.60
N ASN A 43 -15.94 6.00 5.29
CA ASN A 43 -17.10 5.95 6.18
C ASN A 43 -16.73 6.12 7.66
N HIS A 44 -15.47 6.46 7.96
CA HIS A 44 -14.97 6.72 9.30
C HIS A 44 -14.75 8.22 9.54
N ALA A 45 -14.84 8.65 10.79
CA ALA A 45 -14.56 10.01 11.25
C ALA A 45 -13.50 9.99 12.36
N CYS A 46 -12.34 9.37 12.08
CA CYS A 46 -11.25 9.26 13.06
C CYS A 46 -10.77 10.65 13.50
N VAL A 47 -10.60 10.86 14.80
CA VAL A 47 -10.24 12.15 15.40
C VAL A 47 -8.92 12.73 14.92
N PHE A 48 -7.99 11.88 14.50
CA PHE A 48 -6.66 12.24 13.98
C PHE A 48 -6.62 12.35 12.46
N CYS A 49 -7.72 12.01 11.74
CA CYS A 49 -7.74 11.97 10.28
C CYS A 49 -8.30 13.25 9.69
N TYR A 50 -7.66 13.76 8.63
CA TYR A 50 -8.14 14.96 7.94
C TYR A 50 -9.28 14.67 6.94
N ASN A 51 -9.55 13.39 6.60
CA ASN A 51 -10.55 13.02 5.58
C ASN A 51 -11.92 13.70 5.79
N PRO A 52 -12.53 13.76 7.00
CA PRO A 52 -13.83 14.41 7.20
C PRO A 52 -13.84 15.92 6.89
N ARG A 53 -12.67 16.56 6.87
CA ARG A 53 -12.50 18.00 6.59
C ARG A 53 -11.98 18.28 5.18
N MET A 54 -11.82 17.25 4.38
CA MET A 54 -11.20 17.34 3.06
C MET A 54 -12.12 18.03 2.05
N LYS A 55 -11.59 19.03 1.34
CA LYS A 55 -12.35 19.81 0.33
C LYS A 55 -12.29 19.21 -1.08
N ARG A 56 -11.39 18.26 -1.35
CA ARG A 56 -11.30 17.61 -2.67
C ARG A 56 -12.51 16.70 -2.92
N LYS A 57 -12.98 16.65 -4.15
CA LYS A 57 -14.10 15.78 -4.55
C LYS A 57 -13.74 14.30 -4.30
N ILE A 58 -14.74 13.52 -3.88
CA ILE A 58 -14.60 12.06 -3.77
C ILE A 58 -14.35 11.48 -5.16
N LYS A 59 -13.28 10.67 -5.27
CA LYS A 59 -12.89 10.00 -6.52
C LYS A 59 -12.29 8.64 -6.20
N THR A 60 -12.40 7.75 -7.17
CA THR A 60 -11.74 6.44 -7.18
C THR A 60 -10.70 6.42 -8.30
N LEU A 61 -9.53 5.87 -8.03
CA LEU A 61 -8.46 5.72 -9.01
C LEU A 61 -8.90 4.75 -10.11
N PRO A 62 -8.89 5.12 -11.41
CA PRO A 62 -9.24 4.20 -12.48
C PRO A 62 -8.34 2.95 -12.50
N LEU A 63 -8.92 1.76 -12.69
CA LEU A 63 -8.19 0.49 -12.73
C LEU A 63 -7.03 0.51 -13.74
N LYS A 64 -7.25 1.08 -14.94
CA LYS A 64 -6.18 1.24 -15.95
C LYS A 64 -4.99 2.04 -15.45
N THR A 65 -5.25 3.11 -14.70
CA THR A 65 -4.21 3.95 -14.11
C THR A 65 -3.44 3.19 -13.03
N PHE A 66 -4.17 2.46 -12.18
CA PHE A 66 -3.57 1.61 -11.16
C PHE A 66 -2.71 0.50 -11.78
N GLU A 67 -3.23 -0.21 -12.80
CA GLU A 67 -2.49 -1.27 -13.49
C GLU A 67 -1.18 -0.74 -14.11
N LYS A 68 -1.25 0.41 -14.81
CA LYS A 68 -0.06 1.05 -15.38
C LYS A 68 0.96 1.41 -14.29
N PHE A 69 0.50 1.97 -13.18
CA PHE A 69 1.36 2.29 -12.05
C PHE A 69 2.04 1.04 -11.49
N VAL A 70 1.26 0.00 -11.16
CA VAL A 70 1.78 -1.24 -10.55
C VAL A 70 2.80 -1.93 -11.46
N LYS A 71 2.51 -2.01 -12.76
CA LYS A 71 3.42 -2.60 -13.76
C LYS A 71 4.77 -1.88 -13.80
N ASN A 72 4.75 -0.56 -13.88
CA ASN A 72 5.97 0.24 -13.93
C ASN A 72 6.74 0.20 -12.60
N ALA A 73 6.02 0.29 -11.48
CA ALA A 73 6.61 0.27 -10.15
C ALA A 73 7.24 -1.08 -9.80
N PHE A 74 6.65 -2.20 -10.24
CA PHE A 74 7.24 -3.54 -10.08
C PHE A 74 8.60 -3.64 -10.77
N VAL A 75 8.71 -3.16 -12.02
CA VAL A 75 10.00 -3.15 -12.76
C VAL A 75 11.05 -2.32 -12.02
N SER A 76 10.63 -1.29 -11.29
CA SER A 76 11.52 -0.43 -10.49
C SER A 76 11.79 -0.94 -9.07
N GLY A 77 11.31 -2.16 -8.71
CA GLY A 77 11.61 -2.81 -7.44
C GLY A 77 10.53 -2.73 -6.37
N LEU A 78 9.31 -2.24 -6.67
CA LEU A 78 8.21 -2.23 -5.72
C LEU A 78 7.72 -3.65 -5.43
N GLU A 79 7.65 -4.02 -4.15
CA GLU A 79 7.27 -5.35 -3.69
C GLU A 79 5.97 -5.36 -2.88
N GLU A 80 5.60 -4.24 -2.28
CA GLU A 80 4.53 -4.17 -1.31
C GLU A 80 3.68 -2.91 -1.54
N ILE A 81 2.35 -3.07 -1.54
CA ILE A 81 1.40 -1.96 -1.73
C ILE A 81 0.36 -1.98 -0.62
N GLY A 82 0.17 -0.86 0.07
CA GLY A 82 -1.04 -0.60 0.84
C GLY A 82 -2.04 0.16 -0.03
N LEU A 83 -3.27 -0.34 -0.14
CA LEU A 83 -4.33 0.26 -0.98
C LEU A 83 -5.09 1.39 -0.26
N TYR A 84 -4.46 2.04 0.70
CA TYR A 84 -5.07 3.06 1.55
C TYR A 84 -4.17 4.29 1.69
N SER A 85 -4.78 5.40 2.07
CA SER A 85 -4.10 6.60 2.61
C SER A 85 -5.10 7.37 3.48
N THR A 86 -5.84 8.31 2.92
CA THR A 86 -6.86 9.05 3.66
C THR A 86 -8.26 8.45 3.49
N GLY A 87 -8.51 7.65 2.47
CA GLY A 87 -9.76 6.94 2.22
C GLY A 87 -9.80 5.54 2.83
N GLU A 88 -11.00 4.97 2.90
CA GLU A 88 -11.23 3.58 3.29
C GLU A 88 -11.34 2.71 2.02
N PRO A 89 -10.40 1.79 1.76
CA PRO A 89 -10.38 1.01 0.51
C PRO A 89 -11.66 0.22 0.25
N PHE A 90 -12.31 -0.28 1.31
CA PHE A 90 -13.56 -1.04 1.20
C PHE A 90 -14.77 -0.21 0.77
N MET A 91 -14.65 1.12 0.72
CA MET A 91 -15.65 1.97 0.07
C MET A 91 -15.61 1.85 -1.48
N THR A 92 -14.62 1.15 -2.03
CA THR A 92 -14.50 0.87 -3.46
C THR A 92 -15.19 -0.45 -3.79
N LYS A 93 -16.24 -0.42 -4.62
CA LYS A 93 -17.05 -1.61 -4.97
C LYS A 93 -16.25 -2.76 -5.60
N ASN A 94 -15.14 -2.46 -6.25
CA ASN A 94 -14.31 -3.40 -7.02
C ASN A 94 -12.89 -3.52 -6.46
N ILE A 95 -12.73 -3.49 -5.14
CA ILE A 95 -11.44 -3.66 -4.47
C ILE A 95 -10.73 -4.95 -4.86
N ASP A 96 -11.47 -6.01 -5.10
CA ASP A 96 -10.99 -7.30 -5.57
C ASP A 96 -10.21 -7.19 -6.89
N GLN A 97 -10.62 -6.30 -7.80
CA GLN A 97 -9.94 -6.07 -9.07
C GLN A 97 -8.58 -5.36 -8.87
N TYR A 98 -8.47 -4.43 -7.90
CA TYR A 98 -7.18 -3.84 -7.55
C TYR A 98 -6.23 -4.88 -6.97
N VAL A 99 -6.72 -5.75 -6.08
CA VAL A 99 -5.94 -6.85 -5.52
C VAL A 99 -5.50 -7.81 -6.62
N ALA A 100 -6.41 -8.20 -7.54
CA ALA A 100 -6.11 -9.09 -8.66
C ALA A 100 -5.03 -8.49 -9.58
N ILE A 101 -5.13 -7.20 -9.92
CA ILE A 101 -4.13 -6.48 -10.72
C ILE A 101 -2.76 -6.50 -10.03
N ALA A 102 -2.71 -6.18 -8.75
CA ALA A 102 -1.45 -6.18 -8.00
C ALA A 102 -0.80 -7.58 -7.96
N LYS A 103 -1.60 -8.63 -7.70
CA LYS A 103 -1.14 -10.03 -7.73
C LYS A 103 -0.65 -10.46 -9.11
N LYS A 104 -1.40 -10.17 -10.18
CA LYS A 104 -1.00 -10.45 -11.57
C LYS A 104 0.35 -9.81 -11.90
N ASN A 105 0.63 -8.63 -11.38
CA ASN A 105 1.91 -7.93 -11.57
C ASN A 105 2.96 -8.26 -10.49
N LYS A 106 2.83 -9.44 -9.82
CA LYS A 106 3.82 -10.04 -8.92
C LYS A 106 4.12 -9.21 -7.66
N ILE A 107 3.22 -8.31 -7.24
CA ILE A 107 3.34 -7.66 -5.94
C ILE A 107 3.22 -8.71 -4.84
N LYS A 108 4.21 -8.77 -3.96
CA LYS A 108 4.34 -9.83 -2.96
C LYS A 108 3.34 -9.65 -1.80
N ARG A 109 3.10 -8.39 -1.39
CA ARG A 109 2.21 -8.05 -0.27
C ARG A 109 1.27 -6.90 -0.65
N ILE A 110 -0.01 -7.06 -0.24
CA ILE A 110 -1.06 -6.07 -0.45
C ILE A 110 -1.81 -5.89 0.87
#